data_d097b75cf2f39048cdb3995bbfff3ea5
#
_entry.id   d097b75cf2f39048cdb3995bbfff3ea5
#
_cell.length_a   1.000
_cell.length_b   1.000
_cell.length_c   1.000
_cell.angle_alpha   90.00
_cell.angle_beta   90.00
_cell.angle_gamma   90.00
#
_symmetry.space_group_name_H-M   'P 1'
#
loop_
_entity.id
_entity.type
_entity.pdbx_description
1 polymer ?
#
loop_
_entity_poly.entity_id
_entity_poly.type
_entity_poly.pdbx_seq_one_letter_code
_entity_poly.pdbx_strand_id
1 'polypeptide(L)'
;IVNPNNPNGRCIAPGFLVDLAKRQHSGGGWLIVDEAFCDVDPDLSVAPHAGEGGLVVLRSFGKFFGLAGLRLGFAICAVPLSLRLEEALGPWAVSGPALHIGRQALLDKGWHVFARQDLQARRKRLDAILMAAGYNVVGGTDLFRLIGTNGARLHRQMAGSGIWTREFDFSSDILRVGLPGDENDWSRVEAALA
;
A
#
# COMPACT_ATOMS: atom_id res chain seq x y z
N ILE A 1 -8.12 1.09 -10.67
CA ILE A 1 -6.65 1.11 -10.75
C ILE A 1 -6.09 1.16 -9.35
N VAL A 2 -5.02 0.39 -9.06
CA VAL A 2 -4.26 0.47 -7.80
C VAL A 2 -2.96 1.22 -8.08
N ASN A 3 -2.66 2.29 -7.32
CA ASN A 3 -1.49 3.15 -7.54
C ASN A 3 -0.89 3.67 -6.23
N PRO A 4 0.31 3.25 -5.84
CA PRO A 4 1.17 2.19 -6.42
C PRO A 4 0.51 0.82 -6.46
N ASN A 5 0.83 0.03 -7.50
CA ASN A 5 0.19 -1.26 -7.70
C ASN A 5 0.72 -2.35 -6.76
N ASN A 6 -0.15 -3.24 -6.35
CA ASN A 6 0.18 -4.45 -5.60
C ASN A 6 -0.01 -5.67 -6.54
N PRO A 7 1.03 -6.51 -6.77
CA PRO A 7 2.23 -6.68 -5.94
C PRO A 7 3.50 -5.99 -6.46
N ASN A 8 3.51 -5.41 -7.66
CA ASN A 8 4.75 -5.04 -8.34
C ASN A 8 5.25 -3.62 -8.04
N GLY A 9 4.47 -2.81 -7.31
CA GLY A 9 4.84 -1.43 -6.98
C GLY A 9 4.85 -0.46 -8.18
N ARG A 10 4.34 -0.86 -9.34
CA ARG A 10 4.27 0.03 -10.51
C ARG A 10 3.41 1.25 -10.20
N CYS A 11 3.90 2.40 -10.63
CA CYS A 11 3.24 3.68 -10.49
C CYS A 11 2.83 4.24 -11.84
N ILE A 12 1.66 4.87 -11.87
CA ILE A 12 1.15 5.63 -13.00
C ILE A 12 1.24 7.12 -12.61
N ALA A 13 1.72 7.94 -13.50
CA ALA A 13 1.88 9.37 -13.25
C ALA A 13 0.52 10.03 -12.95
N PRO A 14 0.44 10.94 -11.94
CA PRO A 14 -0.80 11.61 -11.55
C PRO A 14 -1.53 12.28 -12.71
N GLY A 15 -0.82 13.03 -13.55
CA GLY A 15 -1.42 13.70 -14.73
C GLY A 15 -2.13 12.74 -15.67
N PHE A 16 -1.55 11.54 -15.92
CA PHE A 16 -2.21 10.54 -16.75
C PHE A 16 -3.51 10.02 -16.12
N LEU A 17 -3.52 9.80 -14.80
CA LEU A 17 -4.72 9.34 -14.09
C LEU A 17 -5.83 10.41 -14.10
N VAL A 18 -5.48 11.68 -13.94
CA VAL A 18 -6.44 12.81 -14.03
C VAL A 18 -7.04 12.89 -15.44
N ASP A 19 -6.22 12.79 -16.48
CA ASP A 19 -6.71 12.82 -17.86
C ASP A 19 -7.56 11.57 -18.20
N LEU A 20 -7.20 10.42 -17.66
CA LEU A 20 -8.00 9.21 -17.81
C LEU A 20 -9.36 9.35 -17.11
N ALA A 21 -9.41 9.94 -15.91
CA ALA A 21 -10.64 10.21 -15.19
C ALA A 21 -11.59 11.09 -16.02
N LYS A 22 -11.10 12.19 -16.61
CA LYS A 22 -11.88 13.08 -17.47
C LYS A 22 -12.45 12.34 -18.68
N ARG A 23 -11.66 11.49 -19.31
CA ARG A 23 -12.12 10.66 -20.45
C ARG A 23 -13.19 9.66 -20.05
N GLN A 24 -13.04 8.99 -18.92
CA GLN A 24 -14.07 8.07 -18.40
C GLN A 24 -15.37 8.82 -18.07
N HIS A 25 -15.25 9.99 -17.47
CA HIS A 25 -16.41 10.81 -17.07
C HIS A 25 -17.21 11.31 -18.27
N SER A 26 -16.57 11.68 -19.37
CA SER A 26 -17.27 12.10 -20.59
C SER A 26 -18.14 10.98 -21.20
N GLY A 27 -17.82 9.71 -20.90
CA GLY A 27 -18.63 8.55 -21.24
C GLY A 27 -19.62 8.13 -20.14
N GLY A 28 -19.81 8.94 -19.09
CA GLY A 28 -20.68 8.62 -17.94
C GLY A 28 -20.04 7.68 -16.92
N GLY A 29 -18.74 7.37 -17.06
CA GLY A 29 -18.03 6.48 -16.17
C GLY A 29 -17.28 7.21 -15.04
N TRP A 30 -16.59 6.41 -14.24
CA TRP A 30 -15.78 6.85 -13.11
C TRP A 30 -14.41 6.20 -13.18
N LEU A 31 -13.40 6.88 -12.62
CA LEU A 31 -12.09 6.28 -12.34
C LEU A 31 -11.92 6.19 -10.83
N ILE A 32 -11.80 4.96 -10.32
CA ILE A 32 -11.47 4.70 -8.92
C ILE A 32 -9.99 4.37 -8.84
N VAL A 33 -9.24 5.18 -8.06
CA VAL A 33 -7.82 4.97 -7.80
C VAL A 33 -7.65 4.53 -6.35
N ASP A 34 -7.19 3.29 -6.16
CA ASP A 34 -6.84 2.77 -4.84
C ASP A 34 -5.40 3.18 -4.50
N GLU A 35 -5.29 4.14 -3.60
CA GLU A 35 -4.04 4.70 -3.08
C GLU A 35 -3.63 4.10 -1.72
N ALA A 36 -4.03 2.86 -1.41
CA ALA A 36 -3.71 2.24 -0.11
C ALA A 36 -2.20 2.19 0.18
N PHE A 37 -1.34 2.23 -0.82
CA PHE A 37 0.13 2.23 -0.69
C PHE A 37 0.78 3.57 -1.03
N CYS A 38 0.02 4.62 -1.30
CA CYS A 38 0.54 5.90 -1.79
C CYS A 38 1.18 6.78 -0.71
N ASP A 39 0.86 6.56 0.58
CA ASP A 39 1.38 7.41 1.67
C ASP A 39 2.90 7.38 1.83
N VAL A 40 3.58 6.34 1.30
CA VAL A 40 5.06 6.27 1.28
C VAL A 40 5.68 7.23 0.27
N ASP A 41 4.93 7.56 -0.80
CA ASP A 41 5.32 8.52 -1.83
C ASP A 41 4.11 9.41 -2.19
N PRO A 42 3.87 10.48 -1.41
CA PRO A 42 2.67 11.31 -1.54
C PRO A 42 2.60 12.09 -2.85
N ASP A 43 3.71 12.27 -3.55
CA ASP A 43 3.76 12.99 -4.83
C ASP A 43 3.07 12.21 -5.96
N LEU A 44 2.83 10.92 -5.75
CA LEU A 44 2.06 10.06 -6.66
C LEU A 44 0.54 10.19 -6.48
N SER A 45 0.08 10.89 -5.43
CA SER A 45 -1.33 10.97 -5.09
C SER A 45 -2.11 11.86 -6.05
N VAL A 46 -3.27 11.36 -6.48
CA VAL A 46 -4.28 12.14 -7.21
C VAL A 46 -5.41 12.65 -6.31
N ALA A 47 -5.29 12.47 -4.99
CA ALA A 47 -6.28 12.96 -4.03
C ALA A 47 -6.59 14.47 -4.11
N PRO A 48 -5.63 15.37 -4.45
CA PRO A 48 -5.95 16.78 -4.68
C PRO A 48 -6.95 17.04 -5.82
N HIS A 49 -7.10 16.09 -6.75
CA HIS A 49 -8.02 16.16 -7.89
C HIS A 49 -9.29 15.32 -7.69
N ALA A 50 -9.45 14.71 -6.52
CA ALA A 50 -10.60 13.86 -6.25
C ALA A 50 -11.93 14.62 -6.40
N GLY A 51 -12.89 14.01 -7.09
CA GLY A 51 -14.17 14.63 -7.42
C GLY A 51 -14.19 15.35 -8.77
N GLU A 52 -13.05 15.70 -9.34
CA GLU A 52 -12.96 16.23 -10.70
C GLU A 52 -13.12 15.10 -11.72
N GLY A 53 -13.92 15.33 -12.78
CA GLY A 53 -14.03 14.37 -13.88
C GLY A 53 -14.33 12.94 -13.47
N GLY A 54 -15.16 12.73 -12.45
CA GLY A 54 -15.52 11.39 -11.98
C GLY A 54 -14.38 10.63 -11.27
N LEU A 55 -13.33 11.32 -10.81
CA LEU A 55 -12.22 10.71 -10.06
C LEU A 55 -12.64 10.42 -8.61
N VAL A 56 -12.42 9.18 -8.18
CA VAL A 56 -12.58 8.72 -6.81
C VAL A 56 -11.25 8.17 -6.31
N VAL A 57 -10.83 8.59 -5.13
CA VAL A 57 -9.57 8.11 -4.52
C VAL A 57 -9.86 7.38 -3.22
N LEU A 58 -9.33 6.16 -3.11
CA LEU A 58 -9.44 5.37 -1.87
C LEU A 58 -8.15 5.46 -1.08
N ARG A 59 -8.25 5.71 0.24
CA ARG A 59 -7.12 5.77 1.17
C ARG A 59 -7.31 4.79 2.31
N SER A 60 -6.21 4.28 2.86
CA SER A 60 -6.23 3.25 3.89
C SER A 60 -5.30 3.57 5.06
N PHE A 61 -5.75 3.34 6.29
CA PHE A 61 -4.91 3.40 7.49
C PHE A 61 -4.17 2.08 7.80
N GLY A 62 -4.47 1.03 7.07
CA GLY A 62 -3.94 -0.30 7.31
C GLY A 62 -2.53 -0.57 6.75
N LYS A 63 -1.92 0.38 6.06
CA LYS A 63 -0.62 0.20 5.39
C LYS A 63 0.44 1.10 6.02
N PHE A 64 0.66 2.28 5.46
CA PHE A 64 1.66 3.25 5.94
C PHE A 64 1.52 3.56 7.43
N PHE A 65 0.31 3.80 7.91
CA PHE A 65 0.06 4.13 9.32
C PHE A 65 0.16 2.93 10.26
N GLY A 66 0.21 1.69 9.76
CA GLY A 66 0.25 0.49 10.61
C GLY A 66 -1.04 0.22 11.42
N LEU A 67 -2.12 0.94 11.13
CA LEU A 67 -3.35 0.97 11.93
C LEU A 67 -4.47 0.11 11.29
N ALA A 68 -4.13 -1.08 10.78
CA ALA A 68 -5.10 -1.98 10.14
C ALA A 68 -6.28 -2.37 11.05
N GLY A 69 -6.03 -2.47 12.36
CA GLY A 69 -7.05 -2.79 13.36
C GLY A 69 -8.10 -1.71 13.57
N LEU A 70 -7.85 -0.46 13.21
CA LEU A 70 -8.83 0.62 13.29
C LEU A 70 -10.02 0.47 12.33
N ARG A 71 -9.86 -0.34 11.27
CA ARG A 71 -10.87 -0.49 10.20
C ARG A 71 -11.29 0.86 9.62
N LEU A 72 -10.33 1.78 9.42
CA LEU A 72 -10.53 3.12 8.91
C LEU A 72 -9.94 3.25 7.50
N GLY A 73 -10.70 3.82 6.60
CA GLY A 73 -10.31 4.23 5.27
C GLY A 73 -11.20 5.36 4.78
N PHE A 74 -10.87 5.92 3.63
CA PHE A 74 -11.59 7.05 3.06
C PHE A 74 -11.85 6.82 1.57
N ALA A 75 -13.04 7.24 1.13
CA ALA A 75 -13.33 7.51 -0.27
C ALA A 75 -13.38 9.03 -0.46
N ILE A 76 -12.42 9.58 -1.17
CA ILE A 76 -12.35 11.02 -1.48
C ILE A 76 -12.98 11.19 -2.86
N CYS A 77 -14.09 11.92 -2.95
CA CYS A 77 -14.88 12.02 -4.18
C CYS A 77 -15.75 13.29 -4.18
N ALA A 78 -16.46 13.52 -5.28
CA ALA A 78 -17.45 14.62 -5.37
C ALA A 78 -18.59 14.45 -4.36
N VAL A 79 -19.11 15.59 -3.86
CA VAL A 79 -20.18 15.63 -2.83
C VAL A 79 -21.40 14.75 -3.16
N PRO A 80 -21.96 14.72 -4.39
CA PRO A 80 -23.11 13.88 -4.66
C PRO A 80 -22.84 12.39 -4.44
N LEU A 81 -21.61 11.94 -4.69
CA LEU A 81 -21.22 10.54 -4.44
C LEU A 81 -20.98 10.30 -2.95
N SER A 82 -20.32 11.23 -2.24
CA SER A 82 -20.08 11.06 -0.80
C SER A 82 -21.39 10.94 -0.01
N LEU A 83 -22.40 11.71 -0.34
CA LEU A 83 -23.75 11.60 0.28
C LEU A 83 -24.39 10.24 0.03
N ARG A 84 -24.27 9.69 -1.20
CA ARG A 84 -24.78 8.36 -1.51
C ARG A 84 -24.03 7.25 -0.76
N LEU A 85 -22.71 7.42 -0.59
CA LEU A 85 -21.90 6.47 0.18
C LEU A 85 -22.26 6.54 1.67
N GLU A 86 -22.46 7.73 2.22
CA GLU A 86 -22.90 7.92 3.59
C GLU A 86 -24.27 7.27 3.85
N GLU A 87 -25.25 7.49 2.96
CA GLU A 87 -26.56 6.84 3.04
C GLU A 87 -26.45 5.30 2.97
N ALA A 88 -25.64 4.78 2.06
CA ALA A 88 -25.47 3.34 1.88
C ALA A 88 -24.75 2.66 3.06
N LEU A 89 -23.79 3.35 3.68
CA LEU A 89 -23.08 2.84 4.86
C LEU A 89 -23.92 2.91 6.13
N GLY A 90 -24.89 3.82 6.19
CA GLY A 90 -25.75 4.02 7.33
C GLY A 90 -25.04 4.69 8.52
N PRO A 91 -25.75 4.84 9.66
CA PRO A 91 -25.22 5.48 10.84
C PRO A 91 -24.10 4.63 11.47
N TRP A 92 -23.10 5.35 12.03
CA TRP A 92 -21.96 4.75 12.76
C TRP A 92 -21.07 3.82 11.94
N ALA A 93 -20.94 4.09 10.66
CA ALA A 93 -20.06 3.34 9.76
C ALA A 93 -18.60 3.25 10.27
N VAL A 94 -18.16 4.23 11.07
CA VAL A 94 -16.83 4.26 11.69
C VAL A 94 -16.95 4.53 13.19
N SER A 95 -16.21 3.79 14.01
CA SER A 95 -16.23 3.97 15.46
C SER A 95 -15.60 5.31 15.89
N GLY A 96 -16.10 5.92 16.97
CA GLY A 96 -15.53 7.16 17.53
C GLY A 96 -14.04 7.06 17.85
N PRO A 97 -13.55 5.98 18.51
CA PRO A 97 -12.11 5.78 18.72
C PRO A 97 -11.30 5.76 17.42
N ALA A 98 -11.80 5.12 16.35
CA ALA A 98 -11.11 5.10 15.06
C ALA A 98 -10.99 6.50 14.44
N LEU A 99 -12.05 7.32 14.51
CA LEU A 99 -12.03 8.71 14.05
C LEU A 99 -11.03 9.56 14.85
N HIS A 100 -11.03 9.41 16.18
CA HIS A 100 -10.12 10.15 17.06
C HIS A 100 -8.64 9.82 16.75
N ILE A 101 -8.29 8.54 16.72
CA ILE A 101 -6.93 8.08 16.44
C ILE A 101 -6.52 8.44 15.00
N GLY A 102 -7.44 8.25 14.03
CA GLY A 102 -7.19 8.59 12.63
C GLY A 102 -6.91 10.08 12.44
N ARG A 103 -7.65 10.95 13.14
CA ARG A 103 -7.38 12.39 13.12
C ARG A 103 -5.99 12.71 13.67
N GLN A 104 -5.59 12.13 14.79
CA GLN A 104 -4.25 12.33 15.36
C GLN A 104 -3.16 11.86 14.37
N ALA A 105 -3.31 10.65 13.81
CA ALA A 105 -2.38 10.11 12.83
C ALA A 105 -2.22 11.01 11.59
N LEU A 106 -3.30 11.58 11.07
CA LEU A 106 -3.24 12.50 9.91
C LEU A 106 -2.57 13.84 10.24
N LEU A 107 -2.65 14.30 11.48
CA LEU A 107 -2.08 15.59 11.91
C LEU A 107 -0.60 15.49 12.29
N ASP A 108 -0.09 14.30 12.62
CA ASP A 108 1.31 14.11 13.01
C ASP A 108 2.27 14.11 11.81
N LYS A 109 2.52 15.31 11.30
CA LYS A 109 3.41 15.50 10.13
C LYS A 109 4.87 15.11 10.44
N GLY A 110 5.30 15.25 11.68
CA GLY A 110 6.64 14.83 12.12
C GLY A 110 6.81 13.31 11.98
N TRP A 111 5.83 12.55 12.46
CA TRP A 111 5.81 11.10 12.30
C TRP A 111 5.78 10.68 10.81
N HIS A 112 5.01 11.37 9.96
CA HIS A 112 4.96 11.03 8.53
C HIS A 112 6.34 11.13 7.86
N VAL A 113 7.10 12.19 8.17
CA VAL A 113 8.46 12.36 7.62
C VAL A 113 9.39 11.27 8.14
N PHE A 114 9.40 11.06 9.47
CA PHE A 114 10.20 10.01 10.10
C PHE A 114 9.87 8.63 9.53
N ALA A 115 8.58 8.27 9.46
CA ALA A 115 8.15 6.96 8.99
C ALA A 115 8.57 6.67 7.54
N ARG A 116 8.50 7.66 6.63
CA ARG A 116 8.98 7.50 5.26
C ARG A 116 10.49 7.25 5.21
N GLN A 117 11.26 8.00 5.98
CA GLN A 117 12.72 7.83 6.05
C GLN A 117 13.10 6.44 6.62
N ASP A 118 12.43 6.02 7.69
CA ASP A 118 12.64 4.71 8.31
C ASP A 118 12.28 3.57 7.34
N LEU A 119 11.11 3.63 6.72
CA LEU A 119 10.67 2.64 5.74
C LEU A 119 11.64 2.54 4.56
N GLN A 120 12.14 3.67 4.06
CA GLN A 120 13.13 3.69 2.99
C GLN A 120 14.45 3.04 3.42
N ALA A 121 14.94 3.32 4.63
CA ALA A 121 16.16 2.71 5.16
C ALA A 121 16.00 1.19 5.33
N ARG A 122 14.88 0.76 5.91
CA ARG A 122 14.53 -0.68 6.08
C ARG A 122 14.37 -1.40 4.76
N ARG A 123 13.74 -0.77 3.77
CA ARG A 123 13.66 -1.32 2.41
C ARG A 123 15.04 -1.54 1.81
N LYS A 124 15.95 -0.56 1.93
CA LYS A 124 17.33 -0.70 1.43
C LYS A 124 18.07 -1.85 2.12
N ARG A 125 17.88 -2.02 3.43
CA ARG A 125 18.46 -3.17 4.17
C ARG A 125 17.90 -4.50 3.64
N LEU A 126 16.59 -4.60 3.45
CA LEU A 126 15.98 -5.82 2.91
C LEU A 126 16.47 -6.12 1.49
N ASP A 127 16.59 -5.10 0.62
CA ASP A 127 17.12 -5.26 -0.72
C ASP A 127 18.55 -5.82 -0.68
N ALA A 128 19.42 -5.32 0.21
CA ALA A 128 20.80 -5.80 0.36
C ALA A 128 20.85 -7.27 0.82
N ILE A 129 20.01 -7.65 1.79
CA ILE A 129 19.93 -9.05 2.27
C ILE A 129 19.45 -9.98 1.15
N LEU A 130 18.41 -9.62 0.43
CA LEU A 130 17.87 -10.41 -0.68
C LEU A 130 18.90 -10.58 -1.80
N MET A 131 19.60 -9.50 -2.16
CA MET A 131 20.66 -9.56 -3.19
C MET A 131 21.84 -10.42 -2.75
N ALA A 132 22.28 -10.32 -1.49
CA ALA A 132 23.36 -11.16 -0.94
C ALA A 132 22.98 -12.65 -0.95
N ALA A 133 21.70 -12.98 -0.75
CA ALA A 133 21.17 -14.33 -0.85
C ALA A 133 20.88 -14.79 -2.30
N GLY A 134 21.24 -13.98 -3.31
CA GLY A 134 21.09 -14.31 -4.73
C GLY A 134 19.68 -14.12 -5.29
N TYR A 135 18.79 -13.43 -4.57
CA TYR A 135 17.44 -13.15 -5.05
C TYR A 135 17.36 -11.83 -5.82
N ASN A 136 16.58 -11.85 -6.91
CA ASN A 136 16.33 -10.66 -7.73
C ASN A 136 15.06 -9.94 -7.29
N VAL A 137 15.18 -8.68 -6.88
CA VAL A 137 14.04 -7.81 -6.56
C VAL A 137 13.49 -7.24 -7.87
N VAL A 138 12.28 -7.64 -8.23
CA VAL A 138 11.63 -7.27 -9.51
C VAL A 138 10.59 -6.16 -9.35
N GLY A 139 10.32 -5.71 -8.11
CA GLY A 139 9.39 -4.63 -7.83
C GLY A 139 9.11 -4.44 -6.35
N GLY A 140 8.09 -3.61 -6.04
CA GLY A 140 7.66 -3.33 -4.68
C GLY A 140 7.56 -1.84 -4.38
N THR A 141 7.27 -1.53 -3.12
CA THR A 141 7.23 -0.18 -2.53
C THR A 141 8.15 -0.15 -1.30
N ASP A 142 8.18 0.96 -0.58
CA ASP A 142 8.89 1.01 0.71
C ASP A 142 8.20 0.20 1.83
N LEU A 143 7.07 -0.47 1.55
CA LEU A 143 6.35 -1.34 2.50
C LEU A 143 6.55 -2.83 2.20
N PHE A 144 6.97 -3.20 1.00
CA PHE A 144 7.17 -4.59 0.60
C PHE A 144 8.07 -4.69 -0.63
N ARG A 145 8.69 -5.86 -0.82
CA ARG A 145 9.45 -6.19 -2.03
C ARG A 145 8.83 -7.37 -2.74
N LEU A 146 8.87 -7.32 -4.07
CA LEU A 146 8.50 -8.44 -4.93
C LEU A 146 9.77 -9.09 -5.45
N ILE A 147 9.90 -10.38 -5.24
CA ILE A 147 11.07 -11.18 -5.61
C ILE A 147 10.70 -12.04 -6.81
N GLY A 148 11.53 -12.03 -7.84
CA GLY A 148 11.48 -12.99 -8.94
C GLY A 148 12.17 -14.28 -8.52
N THR A 149 11.39 -15.33 -8.26
CA THR A 149 11.89 -16.64 -7.79
C THR A 149 10.80 -17.70 -7.88
N ASN A 150 11.14 -18.97 -7.62
CA ASN A 150 10.13 -19.98 -7.33
C ASN A 150 9.44 -19.65 -5.99
N GLY A 151 8.29 -18.97 -6.08
CA GLY A 151 7.55 -18.41 -4.95
C GLY A 151 7.18 -19.47 -3.92
N ALA A 152 6.63 -20.62 -4.36
CA ALA A 152 6.20 -21.69 -3.48
C ALA A 152 7.37 -22.35 -2.71
N ARG A 153 8.54 -22.47 -3.35
CA ARG A 153 9.73 -23.00 -2.67
C ARG A 153 10.21 -22.03 -1.59
N LEU A 154 10.40 -20.77 -1.94
CA LEU A 154 10.88 -19.75 -1.00
C LEU A 154 9.86 -19.51 0.13
N HIS A 155 8.56 -19.51 -0.18
CA HIS A 155 7.52 -19.38 0.83
C HIS A 155 7.63 -20.51 1.88
N ARG A 156 7.76 -21.78 1.46
CA ARG A 156 7.92 -22.89 2.40
C ARG A 156 9.20 -22.79 3.23
N GLN A 157 10.32 -22.37 2.63
CA GLN A 157 11.59 -22.13 3.34
C GLN A 157 11.41 -21.08 4.44
N MET A 158 10.83 -19.93 4.11
CA MET A 158 10.55 -18.84 5.04
C MET A 158 9.55 -19.25 6.13
N ALA A 159 8.48 -19.96 5.75
CA ALA A 159 7.47 -20.47 6.68
C ALA A 159 8.05 -21.46 7.69
N GLY A 160 9.01 -22.32 7.28
CA GLY A 160 9.76 -23.21 8.17
C GLY A 160 10.54 -22.46 9.25
N SER A 161 10.89 -21.20 9.01
CA SER A 161 11.52 -20.29 9.98
C SER A 161 10.53 -19.36 10.69
N GLY A 162 9.21 -19.62 10.55
CA GLY A 162 8.15 -18.83 11.15
C GLY A 162 7.95 -17.46 10.49
N ILE A 163 8.34 -17.31 9.21
CA ILE A 163 8.21 -16.05 8.46
C ILE A 163 7.14 -16.25 7.39
N TRP A 164 6.02 -15.51 7.53
CA TRP A 164 4.93 -15.59 6.57
C TRP A 164 5.10 -14.59 5.44
N THR A 165 5.15 -15.10 4.19
CA THR A 165 5.27 -14.31 2.97
C THR A 165 4.00 -14.43 2.12
N ARG A 166 3.88 -13.68 1.04
CA ARG A 166 2.68 -13.70 0.18
C ARG A 166 2.98 -14.34 -1.16
N GLU A 167 2.35 -15.49 -1.41
CA GLU A 167 2.24 -16.12 -2.73
C GLU A 167 1.07 -15.54 -3.52
N PHE A 168 1.04 -15.79 -4.84
CA PHE A 168 -0.01 -15.36 -5.74
C PHE A 168 -0.45 -16.50 -6.64
N ASP A 169 -1.76 -16.76 -6.70
CA ASP A 169 -2.33 -17.85 -7.49
C ASP A 169 -2.12 -17.66 -9.01
N PHE A 170 -1.90 -16.42 -9.45
CA PHE A 170 -1.69 -16.09 -10.85
C PHE A 170 -0.22 -16.23 -11.32
N SER A 171 0.73 -16.47 -10.41
CA SER A 171 2.14 -16.65 -10.76
C SER A 171 2.91 -17.41 -9.68
N SER A 172 3.57 -18.49 -10.06
CA SER A 172 4.47 -19.27 -9.21
C SER A 172 5.90 -18.68 -9.14
N ASP A 173 6.21 -17.70 -10.00
CA ASP A 173 7.58 -17.21 -10.21
C ASP A 173 7.86 -15.90 -9.46
N ILE A 174 6.97 -15.55 -8.54
CA ILE A 174 7.09 -14.36 -7.71
C ILE A 174 6.68 -14.64 -6.27
N LEU A 175 7.31 -13.91 -5.35
CA LEU A 175 6.95 -13.89 -3.94
C LEU A 175 7.01 -12.47 -3.40
N ARG A 176 6.00 -12.04 -2.63
CA ARG A 176 6.04 -10.74 -1.96
C ARG A 176 6.45 -10.91 -0.50
N VAL A 177 7.45 -10.14 -0.09
CA VAL A 177 7.98 -10.10 1.28
C VAL A 177 7.73 -8.72 1.88
N GLY A 178 7.21 -8.66 3.11
CA GLY A 178 7.10 -7.44 3.90
C GLY A 178 8.44 -7.07 4.57
N LEU A 179 8.50 -5.88 5.16
CA LEU A 179 9.64 -5.48 5.98
C LEU A 179 9.60 -6.20 7.33
N PRO A 180 10.73 -6.73 7.83
CA PRO A 180 10.84 -7.26 9.19
C PRO A 180 10.50 -6.19 10.24
N GLY A 181 10.02 -6.61 11.40
CA GLY A 181 9.61 -5.72 12.48
C GLY A 181 10.78 -5.14 13.28
N ASP A 182 11.42 -5.99 14.06
CA ASP A 182 12.53 -5.65 14.94
C ASP A 182 13.84 -6.36 14.54
N GLU A 183 14.91 -6.19 15.30
CA GLU A 183 16.21 -6.81 14.98
C GLU A 183 16.19 -8.35 15.08
N ASN A 184 15.32 -8.95 15.89
CA ASN A 184 15.15 -10.39 15.93
C ASN A 184 14.52 -10.89 14.63
N ASP A 185 13.52 -10.16 14.11
CA ASP A 185 12.90 -10.47 12.82
C ASP A 185 13.91 -10.32 11.67
N TRP A 186 14.78 -9.31 11.69
CA TRP A 186 15.86 -9.15 10.72
C TRP A 186 16.81 -10.34 10.73
N SER A 187 17.29 -10.73 11.91
CA SER A 187 18.19 -11.89 12.08
C SER A 187 17.54 -13.18 11.60
N ARG A 188 16.24 -13.37 11.84
CA ARG A 188 15.50 -14.54 11.36
C ARG A 188 15.39 -14.56 9.83
N VAL A 189 15.14 -13.40 9.20
CA VAL A 189 15.09 -13.31 7.74
C VAL A 189 16.45 -13.64 7.13
N GLU A 190 17.54 -13.08 7.67
CA GLU A 190 18.91 -13.36 7.23
C GLU A 190 19.22 -14.87 7.34
N ALA A 191 18.93 -15.48 8.49
CA ALA A 191 19.15 -16.91 8.71
C ALA A 191 18.28 -17.80 7.80
N ALA A 192 17.04 -17.38 7.50
CA ALA A 192 16.16 -18.15 6.63
C ALA A 192 16.54 -18.07 5.15
N LEU A 193 17.33 -17.09 4.75
CA LEU A 193 17.79 -16.88 3.37
C LEU A 193 19.21 -17.41 3.12
N ALA A 194 20.00 -17.69 4.19
CA ALA A 194 21.33 -18.29 4.12
C ALA A 194 21.26 -19.75 3.70
#